data_9cd6d09fa085c93f458b601019dd3f34
#
_entry.id   9cd6d09fa085c93f458b601019dd3f34
#
_cell.length_a   1.000
_cell.length_b   1.000
_cell.length_c   1.000
_cell.angle_alpha   90.00
_cell.angle_beta   90.00
_cell.angle_gamma   90.00
#
_symmetry.space_group_name_H-M   'P 1'
#
loop_
_entity.id
_entity.type
_entity.pdbx_description
1 polymer ?
#
loop_
_entity_poly.entity_id
_entity_poly.type
_entity_poly.pdbx_seq_one_letter_code
_entity_poly.pdbx_strand_id
1 'polypeptide(L)'
;MIKKTLLALVATMMCQLLWAQGVAVFNSKQVFDAMPEKAQAEATLQQASDKLQAEFRIMQDEFNRKYADYQALDASTPATIRERRIQELQQADKEIRDFQARAQQALDKQREQLMAPIQQLIDAALREVGDEAGYSVILDVAKTAVPYVGPNTPDVTAAVKAKLNL
;
A
#
# COMPACT_ATOMS: atom_id res chain seq x y z
N MET A 1 -10.20 56.37 -31.52
CA MET A 1 -9.05 55.76 -30.82
C MET A 1 -9.50 54.79 -29.71
N ILE A 2 -10.47 55.14 -28.90
CA ILE A 2 -10.97 54.33 -27.74
C ILE A 2 -11.45 52.91 -28.13
N LYS A 3 -12.14 52.74 -29.30
CA LYS A 3 -12.61 51.42 -29.75
C LYS A 3 -11.49 50.45 -30.12
N LYS A 4 -10.34 50.96 -30.63
CA LYS A 4 -9.19 50.12 -30.98
C LYS A 4 -8.38 49.69 -29.74
N THR A 5 -8.33 50.57 -28.72
CA THR A 5 -7.68 50.23 -27.44
C THR A 5 -8.52 49.25 -26.62
N LEU A 6 -9.85 49.35 -26.67
CA LEU A 6 -10.75 48.39 -26.00
C LEU A 6 -10.64 46.99 -26.64
N LEU A 7 -10.54 46.94 -28.00
CA LEU A 7 -10.40 45.65 -28.70
C LEU A 7 -9.04 45.00 -28.40
N ALA A 8 -8.00 45.77 -28.27
CA ALA A 8 -6.65 45.25 -27.88
C ALA A 8 -6.65 44.75 -26.44
N LEU A 9 -7.35 45.42 -25.52
CA LEU A 9 -7.45 44.98 -24.11
C LEU A 9 -8.24 43.68 -23.98
N VAL A 10 -9.29 43.50 -24.74
CA VAL A 10 -10.10 42.26 -24.78
C VAL A 10 -9.29 41.11 -25.41
N ALA A 11 -8.50 41.37 -26.46
CA ALA A 11 -7.67 40.38 -27.10
C ALA A 11 -6.52 39.88 -26.17
N THR A 12 -5.91 40.78 -25.37
CA THR A 12 -4.91 40.41 -24.38
C THR A 12 -5.50 39.63 -23.21
N MET A 13 -6.72 39.89 -22.81
CA MET A 13 -7.40 39.14 -21.75
C MET A 13 -7.85 37.74 -22.22
N MET A 14 -8.18 37.55 -23.49
CA MET A 14 -8.48 36.23 -24.08
C MET A 14 -7.22 35.36 -24.27
N CYS A 15 -6.04 35.92 -24.46
CA CYS A 15 -4.78 35.16 -24.57
C CYS A 15 -4.36 34.49 -23.25
N GLN A 16 -4.84 34.94 -22.11
CA GLN A 16 -4.50 34.33 -20.81
C GLN A 16 -5.33 33.06 -20.52
N LEU A 17 -6.43 32.83 -21.25
CA LEU A 17 -7.27 31.64 -21.08
C LEU A 17 -6.75 30.39 -21.82
N LEU A 18 -5.69 30.50 -22.62
CA LEU A 18 -5.10 29.41 -23.41
C LEU A 18 -4.01 28.60 -22.65
N TRP A 19 -3.70 28.96 -21.42
CA TRP A 19 -2.69 28.25 -20.62
C TRP A 19 -3.23 27.11 -19.75
N ALA A 20 -4.53 26.82 -19.84
CA ALA A 20 -5.25 25.93 -18.95
C ALA A 20 -5.36 24.45 -19.43
N GLN A 21 -4.51 24.01 -20.34
CA GLN A 21 -4.50 22.61 -20.79
C GLN A 21 -3.09 21.99 -20.67
N GLY A 22 -2.46 22.17 -19.53
CA GLY A 22 -1.12 21.64 -19.27
C GLY A 22 -1.13 20.19 -18.83
N VAL A 23 -0.09 19.47 -19.21
CA VAL A 23 0.29 18.20 -18.60
C VAL A 23 1.27 18.49 -17.47
N ALA A 24 1.05 17.94 -16.29
CA ALA A 24 1.98 17.98 -15.18
C ALA A 24 2.47 16.58 -14.82
N VAL A 25 3.52 16.49 -14.04
CA VAL A 25 3.99 15.24 -13.45
C VAL A 25 3.87 15.29 -11.92
N PHE A 26 3.75 14.12 -11.34
CA PHE A 26 3.61 13.90 -9.92
C PHE A 26 4.34 12.61 -9.52
N ASN A 27 4.96 12.59 -8.35
CA ASN A 27 5.62 11.42 -7.82
C ASN A 27 4.90 10.96 -6.53
N SER A 28 3.93 10.05 -6.68
CA SER A 28 3.16 9.53 -5.56
C SER A 28 4.02 8.86 -4.50
N LYS A 29 5.12 8.20 -4.90
CA LYS A 29 6.03 7.54 -3.96
C LYS A 29 6.71 8.55 -3.03
N GLN A 30 7.16 9.69 -3.54
CA GLN A 30 7.78 10.72 -2.71
C GLN A 30 6.82 11.33 -1.70
N VAL A 31 5.54 11.48 -2.07
CA VAL A 31 4.50 11.98 -1.16
C VAL A 31 4.17 10.91 -0.12
N PHE A 32 3.90 9.69 -0.56
CA PHE A 32 3.60 8.54 0.31
C PHE A 32 4.70 8.29 1.34
N ASP A 33 5.99 8.37 0.92
CA ASP A 33 7.12 8.16 1.82
C ASP A 33 7.28 9.28 2.87
N ALA A 34 6.72 10.46 2.62
CA ALA A 34 6.72 11.58 3.55
C ALA A 34 5.53 11.58 4.52
N MET A 35 4.51 10.75 4.28
CA MET A 35 3.28 10.68 5.10
C MET A 35 3.59 10.10 6.49
N PRO A 36 3.27 10.80 7.61
CA PRO A 36 3.45 10.24 8.95
C PRO A 36 2.56 9.02 9.21
N GLU A 37 1.38 8.97 8.60
CA GLU A 37 0.47 7.83 8.66
C GLU A 37 1.07 6.55 8.10
N LYS A 38 1.99 6.64 7.13
CA LYS A 38 2.73 5.49 6.59
C LYS A 38 3.54 4.81 7.69
N ALA A 39 4.32 5.58 8.45
CA ALA A 39 5.15 5.02 9.51
C ALA A 39 4.30 4.33 10.59
N GLN A 40 3.15 4.91 10.93
CA GLN A 40 2.21 4.32 11.89
C GLN A 40 1.58 3.04 11.33
N ALA A 41 1.20 3.02 10.04
CA ALA A 41 0.65 1.85 9.38
C ALA A 41 1.68 0.71 9.31
N GLU A 42 2.94 1.01 8.96
CA GLU A 42 4.04 0.04 8.94
C GLU A 42 4.31 -0.55 10.33
N ALA A 43 4.34 0.29 11.37
CA ALA A 43 4.51 -0.19 12.76
C ALA A 43 3.35 -1.11 13.19
N THR A 44 2.12 -0.79 12.81
CA THR A 44 0.95 -1.62 13.10
C THR A 44 1.02 -2.96 12.37
N LEU A 45 1.41 -2.97 11.10
CA LEU A 45 1.62 -4.20 10.33
C LEU A 45 2.74 -5.05 10.89
N GLN A 46 3.84 -4.43 11.33
CA GLN A 46 4.95 -5.16 11.96
C GLN A 46 4.49 -5.85 13.23
N GLN A 47 3.75 -5.14 14.11
CA GLN A 47 3.21 -5.74 15.33
C GLN A 47 2.26 -6.91 15.05
N ALA A 48 1.43 -6.80 14.02
CA ALA A 48 0.55 -7.90 13.61
C ALA A 48 1.34 -9.09 13.09
N SER A 49 2.37 -8.84 12.27
CA SER A 49 3.28 -9.87 11.77
C SER A 49 3.99 -10.59 12.90
N ASP A 50 4.53 -9.84 13.87
CA ASP A 50 5.26 -10.40 15.01
C ASP A 50 4.36 -11.33 15.87
N LYS A 51 3.09 -10.92 16.08
CA LYS A 51 2.11 -11.75 16.78
C LYS A 51 1.83 -13.06 16.05
N LEU A 52 1.58 -12.98 14.73
CA LEU A 52 1.32 -14.18 13.92
C LEU A 52 2.54 -15.09 13.84
N GLN A 53 3.76 -14.54 13.79
CA GLN A 53 4.99 -15.33 13.83
C GLN A 53 5.18 -16.03 15.17
N ALA A 54 4.84 -15.36 16.29
CA ALA A 54 4.90 -15.97 17.61
C ALA A 54 3.91 -17.14 17.75
N GLU A 55 2.68 -16.96 17.27
CA GLU A 55 1.65 -18.03 17.25
C GLU A 55 2.07 -19.19 16.37
N PHE A 56 2.58 -18.93 15.18
CA PHE A 56 3.13 -19.95 14.28
C PHE A 56 4.23 -20.77 14.95
N ARG A 57 5.14 -20.11 15.67
CA ARG A 57 6.22 -20.78 16.39
C ARG A 57 5.68 -21.73 17.47
N ILE A 58 4.65 -21.30 18.22
CA ILE A 58 4.00 -22.14 19.22
C ILE A 58 3.42 -23.40 18.58
N MET A 59 2.73 -23.26 17.44
CA MET A 59 2.16 -24.40 16.71
C MET A 59 3.24 -25.35 16.20
N GLN A 60 4.37 -24.83 15.72
CA GLN A 60 5.51 -25.65 15.31
C GLN A 60 6.12 -26.42 16.50
N ASP A 61 6.28 -25.76 17.64
CA ASP A 61 6.82 -26.39 18.84
C ASP A 61 5.89 -27.50 19.38
N GLU A 62 4.58 -27.29 19.28
CA GLU A 62 3.59 -28.31 19.62
C GLU A 62 3.65 -29.52 18.67
N PHE A 63 3.76 -29.26 17.37
CA PHE A 63 3.94 -30.32 16.38
C PHE A 63 5.21 -31.13 16.65
N ASN A 64 6.33 -30.44 16.88
CA ASN A 64 7.61 -31.10 17.17
C ASN A 64 7.55 -31.96 18.43
N ARG A 65 6.86 -31.52 19.49
CA ARG A 65 6.66 -32.33 20.69
C ARG A 65 5.83 -33.58 20.38
N LYS A 66 4.68 -33.42 19.70
CA LYS A 66 3.86 -34.57 19.29
C LYS A 66 4.62 -35.55 18.41
N TYR A 67 5.48 -35.03 17.54
CA TYR A 67 6.34 -35.85 16.67
C TYR A 67 7.40 -36.62 17.49
N ALA A 68 8.05 -35.96 18.44
CA ALA A 68 9.01 -36.62 19.34
C ALA A 68 8.33 -37.70 20.18
N ASP A 69 7.14 -37.43 20.73
CA ASP A 69 6.35 -38.40 21.47
C ASP A 69 5.97 -39.62 20.61
N TYR A 70 5.63 -39.40 19.33
CA TYR A 70 5.36 -40.49 18.40
C TYR A 70 6.62 -41.32 18.11
N GLN A 71 7.77 -40.68 17.91
CA GLN A 71 9.04 -41.40 17.70
C GLN A 71 9.51 -42.21 18.92
N ALA A 72 9.16 -41.78 20.12
CA ALA A 72 9.49 -42.46 21.37
C ALA A 72 8.58 -43.66 21.67
N LEU A 73 7.59 -43.97 20.85
CA LEU A 73 6.69 -45.12 21.08
C LEU A 73 7.47 -46.41 20.94
N ASP A 74 7.34 -47.27 21.95
CA ASP A 74 7.92 -48.61 22.00
C ASP A 74 7.34 -49.51 20.91
N ALA A 75 8.12 -50.52 20.47
CA ALA A 75 7.65 -51.52 19.48
C ALA A 75 6.41 -52.30 19.93
N SER A 76 6.22 -52.44 21.23
CA SER A 76 5.04 -53.09 21.86
C SER A 76 3.80 -52.24 21.93
N THR A 77 3.87 -50.92 21.57
CA THR A 77 2.73 -50.03 21.62
C THR A 77 1.59 -50.54 20.70
N PRO A 78 0.33 -50.63 21.15
CA PRO A 78 -0.80 -51.08 20.32
C PRO A 78 -0.97 -50.23 19.05
N ALA A 79 -1.34 -50.89 17.95
CA ALA A 79 -1.52 -50.24 16.63
C ALA A 79 -2.51 -49.06 16.70
N THR A 80 -3.59 -49.23 17.48
CA THR A 80 -4.61 -48.17 17.69
C THR A 80 -4.05 -46.89 18.29
N ILE A 81 -3.06 -47.00 19.18
CA ILE A 81 -2.40 -45.84 19.78
C ILE A 81 -1.50 -45.18 18.74
N ARG A 82 -0.75 -45.96 17.95
CA ARG A 82 0.10 -45.41 16.86
C ARG A 82 -0.73 -44.69 15.81
N GLU A 83 -1.83 -45.31 15.36
CA GLU A 83 -2.75 -44.69 14.39
C GLU A 83 -3.31 -43.38 14.91
N ARG A 84 -3.73 -43.31 16.16
CA ARG A 84 -4.20 -42.09 16.79
C ARG A 84 -3.12 -41.02 16.79
N ARG A 85 -1.88 -41.33 17.13
CA ARG A 85 -0.76 -40.36 17.10
C ARG A 85 -0.47 -39.85 15.70
N ILE A 86 -0.56 -40.72 14.70
CA ILE A 86 -0.42 -40.32 13.29
C ILE A 86 -1.54 -39.33 12.89
N GLN A 87 -2.79 -39.59 13.29
CA GLN A 87 -3.90 -38.68 13.03
C GLN A 87 -3.72 -37.33 13.73
N GLU A 88 -3.24 -37.33 14.98
CA GLU A 88 -2.94 -36.11 15.72
C GLU A 88 -1.84 -35.28 15.04
N LEU A 89 -0.81 -35.92 14.46
CA LEU A 89 0.23 -35.25 13.68
C LEU A 89 -0.30 -34.69 12.35
N GLN A 90 -1.10 -35.47 11.63
CA GLN A 90 -1.73 -35.03 10.39
C GLN A 90 -2.66 -33.82 10.62
N GLN A 91 -3.40 -33.84 11.72
CA GLN A 91 -4.28 -32.73 12.09
C GLN A 91 -3.46 -31.48 12.43
N ALA A 92 -2.39 -31.61 13.23
CA ALA A 92 -1.55 -30.49 13.60
C ALA A 92 -0.83 -29.87 12.36
N ASP A 93 -0.37 -30.71 11.45
CA ASP A 93 0.23 -30.24 10.18
C ASP A 93 -0.80 -29.49 9.30
N LYS A 94 -2.03 -30.01 9.23
CA LYS A 94 -3.11 -29.30 8.54
C LYS A 94 -3.41 -27.94 9.19
N GLU A 95 -3.48 -27.89 10.52
CA GLU A 95 -3.74 -26.65 11.25
C GLU A 95 -2.66 -25.60 11.02
N ILE A 96 -1.40 -26.01 10.96
CA ILE A 96 -0.27 -25.14 10.62
C ILE A 96 -0.42 -24.55 9.22
N ARG A 97 -0.75 -25.38 8.22
CA ARG A 97 -0.96 -24.87 6.84
C ARG A 97 -2.16 -23.92 6.74
N ASP A 98 -3.26 -24.29 7.37
CA ASP A 98 -4.47 -23.47 7.40
C ASP A 98 -4.21 -22.13 8.12
N PHE A 99 -3.42 -22.15 9.20
CA PHE A 99 -3.00 -20.96 9.91
C PHE A 99 -2.16 -20.03 9.01
N GLN A 100 -1.15 -20.58 8.32
CA GLN A 100 -0.30 -19.79 7.41
C GLN A 100 -1.12 -19.08 6.34
N ALA A 101 -2.08 -19.80 5.71
CA ALA A 101 -2.96 -19.22 4.70
C ALA A 101 -3.82 -18.08 5.28
N ARG A 102 -4.42 -18.29 6.46
CA ARG A 102 -5.23 -17.26 7.14
C ARG A 102 -4.38 -16.07 7.59
N ALA A 103 -3.19 -16.31 8.11
CA ALA A 103 -2.26 -15.26 8.55
C ALA A 103 -1.86 -14.35 7.39
N GLN A 104 -1.53 -14.94 6.23
CA GLN A 104 -1.22 -14.16 5.04
C GLN A 104 -2.39 -13.30 4.60
N GLN A 105 -3.59 -13.88 4.50
CA GLN A 105 -4.81 -13.14 4.14
C GLN A 105 -5.13 -12.01 5.13
N ALA A 106 -4.93 -12.26 6.43
CA ALA A 106 -5.15 -11.26 7.46
C ALA A 106 -4.20 -10.07 7.33
N LEU A 107 -2.90 -10.34 7.08
CA LEU A 107 -1.90 -9.29 6.87
C LEU A 107 -2.17 -8.48 5.59
N ASP A 108 -2.55 -9.15 4.49
CA ASP A 108 -2.85 -8.46 3.24
C ASP A 108 -4.08 -7.56 3.38
N LYS A 109 -5.13 -8.08 4.02
CA LYS A 109 -6.34 -7.29 4.32
C LYS A 109 -6.03 -6.10 5.24
N GLN A 110 -5.23 -6.31 6.28
CA GLN A 110 -4.85 -5.25 7.20
C GLN A 110 -4.00 -4.20 6.49
N ARG A 111 -3.07 -4.61 5.61
CA ARG A 111 -2.29 -3.69 4.77
C ARG A 111 -3.20 -2.83 3.91
N GLU A 112 -4.14 -3.44 3.20
CA GLU A 112 -5.10 -2.71 2.38
C GLU A 112 -5.89 -1.69 3.22
N GLN A 113 -6.42 -2.10 4.37
CA GLN A 113 -7.19 -1.22 5.26
C GLN A 113 -6.38 -0.03 5.78
N LEU A 114 -5.08 -0.20 6.03
CA LEU A 114 -4.20 0.85 6.52
C LEU A 114 -3.70 1.76 5.39
N MET A 115 -3.46 1.22 4.20
CA MET A 115 -2.90 1.96 3.08
C MET A 115 -3.96 2.71 2.26
N ALA A 116 -5.18 2.18 2.15
CA ALA A 116 -6.24 2.80 1.36
C ALA A 116 -6.59 4.24 1.82
N PRO A 117 -6.73 4.55 3.12
CA PRO A 117 -6.98 5.93 3.56
C PRO A 117 -5.86 6.88 3.18
N ILE A 118 -4.59 6.44 3.28
CA ILE A 118 -3.42 7.25 2.91
C ILE A 118 -3.46 7.59 1.43
N GLN A 119 -3.75 6.59 0.60
CA GLN A 119 -3.89 6.81 -0.85
C GLN A 119 -5.04 7.78 -1.16
N GLN A 120 -6.18 7.67 -0.47
CA GLN A 120 -7.31 8.58 -0.64
C GLN A 120 -6.97 10.03 -0.31
N LEU A 121 -6.19 10.26 0.75
CA LEU A 121 -5.70 11.60 1.10
C LEU A 121 -4.81 12.19 0.02
N ILE A 122 -3.88 11.39 -0.50
CA ILE A 122 -2.99 11.81 -1.59
C ILE A 122 -3.79 12.12 -2.86
N ASP A 123 -4.74 11.25 -3.22
CA ASP A 123 -5.58 11.44 -4.42
C ASP A 123 -6.47 12.67 -4.29
N ALA A 124 -6.99 12.97 -3.09
CA ALA A 124 -7.77 14.18 -2.83
C ALA A 124 -6.91 15.44 -2.99
N ALA A 125 -5.74 15.49 -2.35
CA ALA A 125 -4.81 16.60 -2.47
C ALA A 125 -4.32 16.82 -3.91
N LEU A 126 -4.08 15.72 -4.65
CA LEU A 126 -3.68 15.78 -6.06
C LEU A 126 -4.80 16.38 -6.93
N ARG A 127 -6.06 16.03 -6.69
CA ARG A 127 -7.21 16.61 -7.40
C ARG A 127 -7.34 18.10 -7.12
N GLU A 128 -7.24 18.50 -5.85
CA GLU A 128 -7.28 19.92 -5.49
C GLU A 128 -6.18 20.72 -6.20
N VAL A 129 -4.94 20.23 -6.21
CA VAL A 129 -3.84 20.88 -6.92
C VAL A 129 -4.10 20.92 -8.42
N GLY A 130 -4.63 19.86 -9.00
CA GLY A 130 -4.97 19.79 -10.42
C GLY A 130 -6.04 20.81 -10.81
N ASP A 131 -7.11 20.88 -10.01
CA ASP A 131 -8.24 21.79 -10.25
C ASP A 131 -7.82 23.25 -10.08
N GLU A 132 -7.07 23.58 -9.02
CA GLU A 132 -6.59 24.94 -8.76
C GLU A 132 -5.62 25.45 -9.84
N ALA A 133 -4.76 24.58 -10.35
CA ALA A 133 -3.78 24.92 -11.38
C ALA A 133 -4.32 24.76 -12.82
N GLY A 134 -5.51 24.18 -12.99
CA GLY A 134 -6.14 23.97 -14.29
C GLY A 134 -5.43 22.94 -15.17
N TYR A 135 -4.79 21.92 -14.58
CA TYR A 135 -4.17 20.85 -15.35
C TYR A 135 -5.21 19.90 -15.91
N SER A 136 -5.08 19.56 -17.21
CA SER A 136 -5.94 18.57 -17.84
C SER A 136 -5.53 17.14 -17.53
N VAL A 137 -4.22 16.91 -17.29
CA VAL A 137 -3.65 15.60 -16.98
C VAL A 137 -2.47 15.77 -16.01
N ILE A 138 -2.44 14.92 -14.99
CA ILE A 138 -1.27 14.78 -14.12
C ILE A 138 -0.82 13.33 -14.19
N LEU A 139 0.43 13.10 -14.61
CA LEU A 139 1.01 11.77 -14.77
C LEU A 139 1.80 11.39 -13.51
N ASP A 140 1.45 10.26 -12.90
CA ASP A 140 2.22 9.71 -11.79
C ASP A 140 3.45 8.96 -12.31
N VAL A 141 4.62 9.60 -12.23
CA VAL A 141 5.88 9.02 -12.70
C VAL A 141 6.41 7.89 -11.81
N ALA A 142 5.83 7.69 -10.63
CA ALA A 142 6.17 6.56 -9.77
C ALA A 142 5.42 5.27 -10.15
N LYS A 143 4.24 5.40 -10.76
CA LYS A 143 3.39 4.26 -11.15
C LYS A 143 3.42 3.97 -12.65
N THR A 144 3.68 5.01 -13.46
CA THR A 144 3.63 4.92 -14.91
C THR A 144 5.03 5.14 -15.49
N ALA A 145 5.47 4.25 -16.39
CA ALA A 145 6.69 4.48 -17.15
C ALA A 145 6.49 5.64 -18.13
N VAL A 146 7.02 6.81 -17.78
CA VAL A 146 7.03 7.97 -18.64
C VAL A 146 8.42 8.04 -19.30
N PRO A 147 8.56 7.75 -20.61
CA PRO A 147 9.86 7.64 -21.28
C PRO A 147 10.64 8.98 -21.29
N TYR A 148 9.94 10.10 -21.24
CA TYR A 148 10.53 11.42 -21.27
C TYR A 148 9.64 12.43 -20.55
N VAL A 149 10.26 13.24 -19.70
CA VAL A 149 9.67 14.42 -19.07
C VAL A 149 10.51 15.62 -19.47
N GLY A 150 9.91 16.56 -20.20
CA GLY A 150 10.61 17.75 -20.66
C GLY A 150 10.93 18.71 -19.52
N PRO A 151 11.97 19.56 -19.67
CA PRO A 151 12.42 20.47 -18.60
C PRO A 151 11.37 21.53 -18.20
N ASN A 152 10.40 21.79 -19.06
CA ASN A 152 9.32 22.75 -18.80
C ASN A 152 8.03 22.08 -18.30
N THR A 153 8.03 20.77 -18.07
CA THR A 153 6.88 20.06 -17.52
C THR A 153 6.77 20.36 -16.02
N PRO A 154 5.67 20.95 -15.55
CA PRO A 154 5.48 21.22 -14.13
C PRO A 154 5.46 19.94 -13.30
N ASP A 155 6.21 19.92 -12.20
CA ASP A 155 6.14 18.87 -11.18
C ASP A 155 5.33 19.39 -9.99
N VAL A 156 4.17 18.79 -9.75
CA VAL A 156 3.24 19.19 -8.69
C VAL A 156 3.47 18.44 -7.38
N THR A 157 4.50 17.61 -7.29
CA THR A 157 4.80 16.82 -6.07
C THR A 157 4.93 17.69 -4.82
N ALA A 158 5.64 18.83 -4.93
CA ALA A 158 5.80 19.76 -3.80
C ALA A 158 4.48 20.45 -3.41
N ALA A 159 3.65 20.80 -4.39
CA ALA A 159 2.33 21.40 -4.13
C ALA A 159 1.39 20.42 -3.42
N VAL A 160 1.40 19.15 -3.83
CA VAL A 160 0.62 18.09 -3.16
C VAL A 160 1.12 17.87 -1.72
N LYS A 161 2.44 17.84 -1.50
CA LYS A 161 3.00 17.79 -0.14
C LYS A 161 2.53 18.95 0.72
N ALA A 162 2.58 20.16 0.21
CA ALA A 162 2.12 21.35 0.92
C ALA A 162 0.63 21.29 1.29
N LYS A 163 -0.23 20.75 0.41
CA LYS A 163 -1.66 20.51 0.71
C LYS A 163 -1.86 19.50 1.85
N LEU A 164 -0.97 18.53 1.98
CA LEU A 164 -0.98 17.52 3.05
C LEU A 164 -0.24 17.96 4.31
N ASN A 165 0.29 19.19 4.36
CA ASN A 165 1.11 19.73 5.46
C ASN A 165 2.39 18.90 5.73
N LEU A 166 3.03 18.42 4.67
CA LEU A 166 4.26 17.62 4.70
C LEU A 166 5.50 18.46 4.39
#